data_fde54e718ad5341c99791b9f3107e882
#
_entry.id   fde54e718ad5341c99791b9f3107e882
#
_cell.length_a   1.000
_cell.length_b   1.000
_cell.length_c   1.000
_cell.angle_alpha   90.00
_cell.angle_beta   90.00
_cell.angle_gamma   90.00
#
_symmetry.space_group_name_H-M   'P 1'
#
loop_
_entity.id
_entity.type
_entity.pdbx_description
1 polymer ?
#
loop_
_entity_poly.entity_id
_entity_poly.type
_entity_poly.pdbx_seq_one_letter_code
_entity_poly.pdbx_strand_id
1 'polypeptide(L)'
;MSVQAQILNLLKDLQRDFGLTYVFIAHDLNVVRHISDRVMVMYLGQVVEHAYRDELYTAPKHPYTGALLSAVPVPDPEIGRNRKRIVLEGDVPSPINPPNACRFHPRCPRFVEGRCDVEEPELVNRGGPSTHVAKCHYPLERWPLSEEDMRRAPAGV
;
A
#
# COMPACT_ATOMS: atom_id res chain seq x y z
N MET A 1 -26.22 12.30 2.31
CA MET A 1 -24.89 12.22 1.67
C MET A 1 -23.90 13.04 2.48
N SER A 2 -22.67 12.58 2.69
CA SER A 2 -21.67 13.38 3.41
C SER A 2 -21.14 14.51 2.53
N VAL A 3 -20.70 15.61 3.13
CA VAL A 3 -20.08 16.76 2.43
C VAL A 3 -18.86 16.28 1.62
N GLN A 4 -18.08 15.35 2.17
CA GLN A 4 -16.94 14.74 1.49
C GLN A 4 -17.33 14.06 0.16
N ALA A 5 -18.44 13.30 0.15
CA ALA A 5 -18.92 12.65 -1.06
C ALA A 5 -19.37 13.68 -2.12
N GLN A 6 -19.96 14.79 -1.71
CA GLN A 6 -20.35 15.88 -2.62
C GLN A 6 -19.13 16.53 -3.26
N ILE A 7 -18.07 16.80 -2.47
CA ILE A 7 -16.82 17.37 -2.98
C ILE A 7 -16.14 16.41 -3.98
N LEU A 8 -16.10 15.12 -3.68
CA LEU A 8 -15.51 14.13 -4.59
C LEU A 8 -16.27 14.04 -5.91
N ASN A 9 -17.60 14.10 -5.86
CA ASN A 9 -18.39 14.11 -7.09
C ASN A 9 -18.15 15.40 -7.89
N LEU A 10 -18.11 16.57 -7.24
CA LEU A 10 -17.78 17.82 -7.90
C LEU A 10 -16.41 17.76 -8.59
N LEU A 11 -15.38 17.23 -7.92
CA LEU A 11 -14.04 17.08 -8.51
C LEU A 11 -14.07 16.18 -9.76
N LYS A 12 -14.84 15.08 -9.72
CA LYS A 12 -15.01 14.21 -10.88
C LYS A 12 -15.75 14.88 -12.04
N ASP A 13 -16.76 15.67 -11.72
CA ASP A 13 -17.49 16.44 -12.74
C ASP A 13 -16.57 17.47 -13.41
N LEU A 14 -15.80 18.22 -12.62
CA LEU A 14 -14.80 19.17 -13.13
C LEU A 14 -13.71 18.48 -13.96
N GLN A 15 -13.26 17.29 -13.54
CA GLN A 15 -12.30 16.50 -14.31
C GLN A 15 -12.84 16.16 -15.68
N ARG A 16 -14.07 15.68 -15.74
CA ARG A 16 -14.74 15.31 -16.99
C ARG A 16 -14.99 16.53 -17.89
N ASP A 17 -15.52 17.62 -17.33
CA ASP A 17 -15.99 18.76 -18.07
C ASP A 17 -14.85 19.64 -18.60
N PHE A 18 -13.71 19.68 -17.89
CA PHE A 18 -12.53 20.48 -18.23
C PHE A 18 -11.30 19.66 -18.63
N GLY A 19 -11.37 18.33 -18.68
CA GLY A 19 -10.24 17.46 -19.02
C GLY A 19 -9.08 17.55 -18.01
N LEU A 20 -9.36 17.78 -16.72
CA LEU A 20 -8.34 18.02 -15.71
C LEU A 20 -7.64 16.72 -15.28
N THR A 21 -6.36 16.82 -14.95
CA THR A 21 -5.60 15.78 -14.25
C THR A 21 -5.34 16.22 -12.83
N TYR A 22 -5.66 15.37 -11.85
CA TYR A 22 -5.44 15.65 -10.44
C TYR A 22 -4.28 14.85 -9.86
N VAL A 23 -3.52 15.49 -8.99
CA VAL A 23 -2.71 14.81 -7.99
C VAL A 23 -3.42 14.95 -6.65
N PHE A 24 -3.89 13.83 -6.11
CA PHE A 24 -4.68 13.79 -4.88
C PHE A 24 -3.88 13.14 -3.76
N ILE A 25 -3.63 13.88 -2.67
CA ILE A 25 -2.89 13.39 -1.51
C ILE A 25 -3.87 13.20 -0.35
N ALA A 26 -4.00 11.98 0.13
CA ALA A 26 -4.89 11.64 1.22
C ALA A 26 -4.38 10.45 2.03
N HIS A 27 -4.90 10.33 3.26
CA HIS A 27 -4.66 9.18 4.13
C HIS A 27 -5.86 8.21 4.17
N ASP A 28 -7.01 8.60 3.65
CA ASP A 28 -8.20 7.74 3.56
C ASP A 28 -8.19 6.93 2.27
N LEU A 29 -7.91 5.63 2.42
CA LEU A 29 -7.82 4.71 1.30
C LEU A 29 -9.15 4.50 0.55
N ASN A 30 -10.30 4.67 1.22
CA ASN A 30 -11.60 4.59 0.55
C ASN A 30 -11.79 5.78 -0.41
N VAL A 31 -11.38 6.97 0.02
CA VAL A 31 -11.41 8.17 -0.82
C VAL A 31 -10.48 8.01 -2.02
N VAL A 32 -9.23 7.57 -1.78
CA VAL A 32 -8.25 7.32 -2.83
C VAL A 32 -8.79 6.30 -3.84
N ARG A 33 -9.36 5.19 -3.37
CA ARG A 33 -9.98 4.18 -4.23
C ARG A 33 -11.08 4.74 -5.13
N HIS A 34 -11.86 5.71 -4.61
CA HIS A 34 -12.99 6.27 -5.35
C HIS A 34 -12.58 7.26 -6.44
N ILE A 35 -11.55 8.08 -6.20
CA ILE A 35 -11.19 9.20 -7.08
C ILE A 35 -10.03 8.92 -8.04
N SER A 36 -9.12 7.98 -7.69
CA SER A 36 -7.86 7.80 -8.38
C SER A 36 -7.91 6.68 -9.43
N ASP A 37 -7.23 6.87 -10.56
CA ASP A 37 -6.97 5.81 -11.56
C ASP A 37 -5.68 5.07 -11.25
N ARG A 38 -4.68 5.80 -10.74
CA ARG A 38 -3.38 5.26 -10.33
C ARG A 38 -3.10 5.67 -8.90
N VAL A 39 -2.47 4.77 -8.15
CA VAL A 39 -2.17 4.99 -6.74
C VAL A 39 -0.69 4.81 -6.48
N MET A 40 -0.13 5.73 -5.72
CA MET A 40 1.25 5.72 -5.27
C MET A 40 1.25 5.68 -3.75
N VAL A 41 1.79 4.62 -3.17
CA VAL A 41 1.91 4.46 -1.73
C VAL A 41 3.29 4.96 -1.29
N MET A 42 3.30 5.81 -0.27
CA MET A 42 4.53 6.39 0.27
C MET A 42 4.75 5.97 1.73
N TYR A 43 6.00 5.74 2.09
CA TYR A 43 6.43 5.52 3.47
C TYR A 43 7.71 6.31 3.77
N LEU A 44 7.71 7.12 4.83
CA LEU A 44 8.82 8.00 5.22
C LEU A 44 9.44 8.78 4.04
N GLY A 45 8.59 9.38 3.20
CA GLY A 45 9.03 10.21 2.07
C GLY A 45 9.51 9.43 0.83
N GLN A 46 9.44 8.11 0.82
CA GLN A 46 9.75 7.29 -0.36
C GLN A 46 8.50 6.61 -0.92
N VAL A 47 8.45 6.50 -2.25
CA VAL A 47 7.47 5.67 -2.93
C VAL A 47 7.86 4.20 -2.72
N VAL A 48 6.95 3.44 -2.12
CA VAL A 48 7.15 2.01 -1.85
C VAL A 48 6.38 1.12 -2.81
N GLU A 49 5.29 1.63 -3.38
CA GLU A 49 4.50 0.90 -4.38
C GLU A 49 3.74 1.87 -5.28
N HIS A 50 3.61 1.54 -6.56
CA HIS A 50 2.82 2.29 -7.53
C HIS A 50 2.18 1.33 -8.52
N ALA A 51 0.86 1.48 -8.74
CA ALA A 51 0.09 0.67 -9.67
C ALA A 51 -1.20 1.37 -10.09
N TYR A 52 -1.92 0.78 -11.02
CA TYR A 52 -3.33 1.12 -11.22
C TYR A 52 -4.13 0.77 -9.97
N ARG A 53 -5.16 1.58 -9.70
CA ARG A 53 -6.01 1.44 -8.50
C ARG A 53 -6.45 -0.01 -8.26
N ASP A 54 -7.08 -0.62 -9.25
CA ASP A 54 -7.66 -1.95 -9.08
C ASP A 54 -6.59 -3.02 -8.84
N GLU A 55 -5.44 -2.92 -9.49
CA GLU A 55 -4.28 -3.79 -9.26
C GLU A 55 -3.75 -3.67 -7.82
N LEU A 56 -3.57 -2.43 -7.34
CA LEU A 56 -3.05 -2.18 -6.00
C LEU A 56 -3.98 -2.72 -4.91
N TYR A 57 -5.30 -2.54 -5.07
CA TYR A 57 -6.28 -2.99 -4.08
C TYR A 57 -6.55 -4.49 -4.11
N THR A 58 -6.34 -5.17 -5.26
CA THR A 58 -6.58 -6.60 -5.41
C THR A 58 -5.32 -7.46 -5.25
N ALA A 59 -4.15 -6.92 -5.53
CA ALA A 59 -2.89 -7.64 -5.51
C ALA A 59 -1.70 -6.76 -5.08
N PRO A 60 -1.74 -6.13 -3.88
CA PRO A 60 -0.62 -5.33 -3.38
C PRO A 60 0.65 -6.16 -3.33
N LYS A 61 1.79 -5.52 -3.59
CA LYS A 61 3.11 -6.16 -3.60
C LYS A 61 3.95 -5.78 -2.39
N HIS A 62 3.82 -4.56 -1.89
CA HIS A 62 4.59 -4.14 -0.73
C HIS A 62 3.89 -4.51 0.59
N PRO A 63 4.59 -5.10 1.59
CA PRO A 63 3.99 -5.49 2.86
C PRO A 63 3.30 -4.33 3.61
N TYR A 64 3.82 -3.12 3.51
CA TYR A 64 3.18 -1.93 4.06
C TYR A 64 1.82 -1.63 3.42
N THR A 65 1.73 -1.72 2.10
CA THR A 65 0.46 -1.56 1.36
C THR A 65 -0.55 -2.61 1.80
N GLY A 66 -0.11 -3.87 1.92
CA GLY A 66 -0.95 -4.94 2.45
C GLY A 66 -1.49 -4.64 3.85
N ALA A 67 -0.62 -4.19 4.76
CA ALA A 67 -1.04 -3.80 6.11
C ALA A 67 -2.06 -2.66 6.09
N LEU A 68 -1.83 -1.60 5.30
CA LEU A 68 -2.77 -0.49 5.14
C LEU A 68 -4.13 -0.97 4.62
N LEU A 69 -4.14 -1.76 3.55
CA LEU A 69 -5.37 -2.28 2.96
C LEU A 69 -6.12 -3.22 3.91
N SER A 70 -5.39 -3.98 4.75
CA SER A 70 -6.01 -4.85 5.76
C SER A 70 -6.80 -4.08 6.82
N ALA A 71 -6.43 -2.82 7.06
CA ALA A 71 -7.08 -1.94 8.04
C ALA A 71 -8.31 -1.21 7.49
N VAL A 72 -8.53 -1.23 6.17
CA VAL A 72 -9.71 -0.59 5.54
C VAL A 72 -10.97 -1.38 5.90
N PRO A 73 -11.99 -0.73 6.49
CA PRO A 73 -13.27 -1.37 6.76
C PRO A 73 -13.93 -1.88 5.48
N VAL A 74 -14.42 -3.11 5.50
CA VAL A 74 -15.20 -3.67 4.40
C VAL A 74 -16.68 -3.47 4.72
N PRO A 75 -17.51 -2.96 3.79
CA PRO A 75 -18.93 -2.75 4.04
C PRO A 75 -19.71 -4.04 4.33
N ASP A 76 -19.20 -5.20 3.89
CA ASP A 76 -19.80 -6.50 4.12
C ASP A 76 -19.44 -7.03 5.53
N PRO A 77 -20.44 -7.20 6.43
CA PRO A 77 -20.20 -7.67 7.79
C PRO A 77 -19.66 -9.11 7.88
N GLU A 78 -19.97 -9.99 6.93
CA GLU A 78 -19.49 -11.37 6.93
C GLU A 78 -18.01 -11.43 6.51
N ILE A 79 -17.65 -10.70 5.48
CA ILE A 79 -16.27 -10.56 5.03
C ILE A 79 -15.45 -9.82 6.11
N GLY A 80 -16.02 -8.79 6.72
CA GLY A 80 -15.37 -7.98 7.75
C GLY A 80 -15.03 -8.79 9.01
N ARG A 81 -15.89 -9.73 9.45
CA ARG A 81 -15.65 -10.59 10.62
C ARG A 81 -14.51 -11.59 10.43
N ASN A 82 -14.33 -12.06 9.20
CA ASN A 82 -13.32 -13.06 8.86
C ASN A 82 -11.98 -12.45 8.45
N ARG A 83 -11.92 -11.13 8.23
CA ARG A 83 -10.73 -10.42 7.81
C ARG A 83 -9.91 -9.99 9.02
N LYS A 84 -8.79 -10.69 9.26
CA LYS A 84 -7.85 -10.30 10.30
C LYS A 84 -7.04 -9.08 9.84
N ARG A 85 -7.06 -8.03 10.66
CA ARG A 85 -6.22 -6.84 10.46
C ARG A 85 -4.76 -7.22 10.71
N ILE A 86 -3.88 -6.82 9.82
CA ILE A 86 -2.43 -6.96 9.99
C ILE A 86 -1.95 -5.81 10.87
N VAL A 87 -1.50 -6.12 12.07
CA VAL A 87 -0.96 -5.13 13.02
C VAL A 87 0.55 -5.03 12.81
N LEU A 88 1.01 -3.82 12.50
CA LEU A 88 2.44 -3.53 12.38
C LEU A 88 2.99 -3.24 13.78
N GLU A 89 4.03 -3.97 14.17
CA GLU A 89 4.70 -3.78 15.45
C GLU A 89 5.72 -2.63 15.39
N GLY A 90 6.04 -2.07 16.55
CA GLY A 90 7.02 -1.00 16.73
C GLY A 90 6.53 0.39 16.35
N ASP A 91 7.27 1.39 16.77
CA ASP A 91 7.00 2.80 16.52
C ASP A 91 7.35 3.19 15.08
N VAL A 92 6.71 4.25 14.58
CA VAL A 92 7.06 4.83 13.27
C VAL A 92 8.41 5.53 13.41
N PRO A 93 9.44 5.13 12.66
CA PRO A 93 10.74 5.80 12.71
C PRO A 93 10.65 7.29 12.32
N SER A 94 11.57 8.08 12.84
CA SER A 94 11.62 9.51 12.53
C SER A 94 11.92 9.74 11.05
N PRO A 95 11.17 10.61 10.39
CA PRO A 95 11.47 11.00 9.00
C PRO A 95 12.76 11.84 8.87
N ILE A 96 13.27 12.41 9.98
CA ILE A 96 14.51 13.18 10.00
C ILE A 96 15.73 12.26 9.87
N ASN A 97 15.67 11.10 10.56
CA ASN A 97 16.70 10.07 10.49
C ASN A 97 16.03 8.75 10.08
N PRO A 98 15.70 8.58 8.80
CA PRO A 98 15.04 7.37 8.33
C PRO A 98 16.01 6.17 8.42
N PRO A 99 15.48 4.97 8.64
CA PRO A 99 16.28 3.75 8.58
C PRO A 99 17.04 3.62 7.27
N ASN A 100 18.24 3.05 7.32
CA ASN A 100 19.03 2.73 6.14
C ASN A 100 18.33 1.65 5.29
N ALA A 101 18.73 1.54 4.02
CA ALA A 101 18.23 0.54 3.09
C ALA A 101 16.69 0.59 2.94
N CYS A 102 15.97 -0.48 3.18
CA CYS A 102 14.51 -0.46 3.15
C CYS A 102 13.95 0.31 4.36
N ARG A 103 13.41 1.50 4.17
CA ARG A 103 12.88 2.35 5.28
C ARG A 103 11.80 1.66 6.11
N PHE A 104 11.12 0.65 5.56
CA PHE A 104 10.07 -0.07 6.24
C PHE A 104 10.60 -1.27 7.06
N HIS A 105 11.88 -1.67 6.91
CA HIS A 105 12.43 -2.87 7.53
C HIS A 105 12.19 -3.00 9.05
N PRO A 106 12.26 -1.91 9.88
CA PRO A 106 12.08 -2.07 11.34
C PRO A 106 10.66 -2.49 11.76
N ARG A 107 9.69 -2.29 10.87
CA ARG A 107 8.27 -2.62 11.11
C ARG A 107 7.73 -3.67 10.14
N CYS A 108 8.60 -4.22 9.29
CA CYS A 108 8.19 -5.16 8.27
C CYS A 108 8.02 -6.56 8.87
N PRO A 109 6.80 -7.15 8.81
CA PRO A 109 6.60 -8.51 9.29
C PRO A 109 7.29 -9.58 8.42
N ARG A 110 7.82 -9.19 7.25
CA ARG A 110 8.62 -10.03 6.35
C ARG A 110 10.09 -9.61 6.32
N PHE A 111 10.58 -9.00 7.41
CA PHE A 111 11.97 -8.59 7.52
C PHE A 111 12.92 -9.78 7.41
N VAL A 112 13.94 -9.64 6.61
CA VAL A 112 15.06 -10.58 6.49
C VAL A 112 16.35 -9.83 6.80
N GLU A 113 16.99 -10.23 7.90
CA GLU A 113 18.24 -9.67 8.39
C GLU A 113 19.36 -9.86 7.35
N GLY A 114 20.25 -8.89 7.24
CA GLY A 114 21.36 -8.92 6.27
C GLY A 114 20.95 -8.62 4.83
N ARG A 115 19.66 -8.46 4.56
CA ARG A 115 19.16 -8.06 3.23
C ARG A 115 18.35 -6.76 3.29
N CYS A 116 17.29 -6.74 4.09
CA CYS A 116 16.39 -5.58 4.13
C CYS A 116 16.96 -4.37 4.85
N ASP A 117 17.90 -4.57 5.75
CA ASP A 117 18.61 -3.56 6.54
C ASP A 117 19.94 -3.11 5.92
N VAL A 118 20.43 -3.83 4.92
CA VAL A 118 21.74 -3.58 4.28
C VAL A 118 21.57 -3.02 2.87
N GLU A 119 20.64 -3.54 2.09
CA GLU A 119 20.45 -3.17 0.68
C GLU A 119 19.11 -2.47 0.48
N GLU A 120 19.15 -1.33 -0.20
CA GLU A 120 17.93 -0.61 -0.59
C GLU A 120 17.27 -1.31 -1.79
N PRO A 121 16.00 -1.78 -1.67
CA PRO A 121 15.33 -2.40 -2.80
C PRO A 121 15.01 -1.38 -3.89
N GLU A 122 15.16 -1.79 -5.14
CA GLU A 122 14.76 -0.97 -6.29
C GLU A 122 13.23 -0.96 -6.46
N LEU A 123 12.70 0.16 -6.95
CA LEU A 123 11.29 0.28 -7.34
C LEU A 123 11.09 -0.29 -8.74
N VAL A 124 10.84 -1.60 -8.83
CA VAL A 124 10.70 -2.32 -10.09
C VAL A 124 9.49 -3.23 -10.09
N ASN A 125 9.15 -3.78 -11.25
CA ASN A 125 8.09 -4.78 -11.36
C ASN A 125 8.47 -6.03 -10.53
N ARG A 126 7.56 -6.45 -9.64
CA ARG A 126 7.74 -7.61 -8.75
C ARG A 126 6.76 -8.74 -9.08
N GLY A 127 6.48 -8.93 -10.35
CA GLY A 127 5.49 -9.87 -10.85
C GLY A 127 4.08 -9.27 -10.89
N GLY A 128 3.48 -9.30 -12.04
CA GLY A 128 2.20 -8.67 -12.35
C GLY A 128 2.27 -7.82 -13.62
N PRO A 129 1.26 -6.96 -13.86
CA PRO A 129 1.28 -6.02 -14.98
C PRO A 129 2.52 -5.12 -14.94
N SER A 130 3.05 -4.73 -16.10
CA SER A 130 4.29 -3.95 -16.23
C SER A 130 4.28 -2.60 -15.50
N THR A 131 3.08 -2.07 -15.26
CA THR A 131 2.84 -0.80 -14.57
C THR A 131 2.79 -0.92 -13.05
N HIS A 132 2.79 -2.14 -12.51
CA HIS A 132 2.78 -2.41 -11.07
C HIS A 132 4.21 -2.58 -10.56
N VAL A 133 4.74 -1.59 -9.88
CA VAL A 133 6.09 -1.59 -9.33
C VAL A 133 6.07 -1.49 -7.82
N ALA A 134 7.00 -2.19 -7.16
CA ALA A 134 7.14 -2.17 -5.71
C ALA A 134 8.61 -2.16 -5.28
N LYS A 135 8.88 -1.42 -4.21
CA LYS A 135 10.21 -1.25 -3.61
C LYS A 135 10.38 -2.25 -2.46
N CYS A 136 10.50 -3.53 -2.80
CA CYS A 136 10.58 -4.63 -1.83
C CYS A 136 11.44 -5.78 -2.37
N HIS A 137 12.30 -6.37 -1.53
CA HIS A 137 13.04 -7.59 -1.87
C HIS A 137 12.15 -8.82 -1.89
N TYR A 138 11.14 -8.85 -1.00
CA TYR A 138 10.24 -9.97 -0.77
C TYR A 138 8.78 -9.55 -0.92
N PRO A 139 8.30 -9.29 -2.15
CA PRO A 139 6.95 -8.82 -2.38
C PRO A 139 5.91 -9.85 -1.96
N LEU A 140 4.69 -9.38 -1.76
CA LEU A 140 3.55 -10.25 -1.50
C LEU A 140 3.20 -11.03 -2.78
N GLU A 141 3.08 -12.34 -2.65
CA GLU A 141 2.75 -13.23 -3.78
C GLU A 141 1.24 -13.38 -3.97
N ARG A 142 0.47 -13.25 -2.88
CA ARG A 142 -0.99 -13.37 -2.86
C ARG A 142 -1.63 -12.34 -1.94
N TRP A 143 -2.90 -12.09 -2.17
CA TRP A 143 -3.73 -11.22 -1.35
C TRP A 143 -5.20 -11.68 -1.39
N PRO A 144 -6.01 -11.60 -0.32
CA PRO A 144 -5.61 -11.15 1.02
C PRO A 144 -4.74 -12.17 1.77
N LEU A 145 -3.95 -11.67 2.72
CA LEU A 145 -3.11 -12.48 3.60
C LEU A 145 -3.63 -12.43 5.03
N SER A 146 -3.48 -13.54 5.75
CA SER A 146 -3.58 -13.55 7.21
C SER A 146 -2.33 -12.93 7.83
N GLU A 147 -2.40 -12.60 9.13
CA GLU A 147 -1.23 -12.13 9.87
C GLU A 147 -0.11 -13.18 9.89
N GLU A 148 -0.45 -14.44 10.01
CA GLU A 148 0.48 -15.57 9.96
C GLU A 148 1.17 -15.69 8.58
N ASP A 149 0.41 -15.59 7.49
CA ASP A 149 0.96 -15.58 6.13
C ASP A 149 1.88 -14.37 5.89
N MET A 150 1.58 -13.23 6.52
CA MET A 150 2.41 -12.03 6.40
C MET A 150 3.75 -12.21 7.13
N ARG A 151 3.78 -12.92 8.26
CA ARG A 151 5.00 -13.20 9.02
C ARG A 151 5.81 -14.39 8.48
N ARG A 152 5.25 -15.16 7.55
CA ARG A 152 5.93 -16.30 6.96
C ARG A 152 7.13 -15.83 6.17
N ALA A 153 8.30 -16.43 6.44
CA ALA A 153 9.51 -16.16 5.70
C ALA A 153 9.27 -16.30 4.19
N PRO A 154 9.81 -15.39 3.36
CA PRO A 154 9.69 -15.49 1.93
C PRO A 154 10.36 -16.79 1.43
N ALA A 155 9.75 -17.42 0.43
CA ALA A 155 10.33 -18.62 -0.16
C ALA A 155 11.70 -18.27 -0.78
N GLY A 156 12.74 -19.03 -0.43
CA GLY A 156 14.07 -18.86 -1.02
C GLY A 156 15.06 -18.03 -0.18
N VAL A 157 14.83 -17.88 1.13
CA VAL A 157 15.83 -17.38 2.10
C VAL A 157 16.49 -18.55 2.80
#